data_eb6fe4b41d83bc32ea5766c17bff9619
#
_entry.id   eb6fe4b41d83bc32ea5766c17bff9619
#
_cell.length_a   1.000
_cell.length_b   1.000
_cell.length_c   1.000
_cell.angle_alpha   90.00
_cell.angle_beta   90.00
_cell.angle_gamma   90.00
#
_symmetry.space_group_name_H-M   'P 1'
#
loop_
_entity.id
_entity.type
_entity.pdbx_description
1 polymer ?
#
loop_
_entity_poly.entity_id
_entity_poly.type
_entity_poly.pdbx_seq_one_letter_code
_entity_poly.pdbx_strand_id
1 'polypeptide(L)'
;MGIRAEHLSYTYGGGTAFEQPALRDVSFEIPDGQFVGLIGHTGSGKSTLIQHLNGLIRATEGKLFVDGENIYEKGYNMRALRTKVGLVFQYPEHQLFEIDVFKDVCFGPKNMGLPQAEIEQRAKEALAMVGLSEKFYKKSPFELSGGQKRRVAIAGVLAMKPKVLVLDEPTAGLDPRGRDEILDRVKALNSEWGLTVILVSHSMEDVAKYADRLLVMSGGEKRFDGTPKEVFKHYEELEELGLSAPQVSYLVQRLRRAGLPLSDEITTVAEARDALRELLKGGAPC
;
A
#
# COMPACT_ATOMS: atom_id res chain seq x y z
N MET A 1 7.80 1.01 17.24
CA MET A 1 7.69 2.45 16.86
C MET A 1 7.63 2.50 15.34
N GLY A 2 6.59 2.92 14.74
CA GLY A 2 6.37 2.88 13.29
C GLY A 2 7.13 3.94 12.48
N ILE A 3 6.45 4.52 11.51
CA ILE A 3 6.95 5.63 10.69
C ILE A 3 6.30 6.92 11.16
N ARG A 4 7.08 8.00 11.30
CA ARG A 4 6.57 9.32 11.64
C ARG A 4 7.23 10.39 10.77
N ALA A 5 6.40 11.16 10.08
CA ALA A 5 6.80 12.34 9.32
C ALA A 5 6.41 13.62 10.07
N GLU A 6 7.32 14.59 10.14
CA GLU A 6 7.10 15.88 10.75
C GLU A 6 7.44 16.98 9.75
N HIS A 7 6.44 17.76 9.35
CA HIS A 7 6.56 18.92 8.46
C HIS A 7 7.33 18.62 7.17
N LEU A 8 7.09 17.43 6.59
CA LEU A 8 7.82 16.93 5.42
C LEU A 8 7.45 17.72 4.18
N SER A 9 8.43 18.43 3.59
CA SER A 9 8.26 19.18 2.35
C SER A 9 9.31 18.75 1.32
N TYR A 10 8.93 18.75 0.05
CA TYR A 10 9.84 18.42 -1.04
C TYR A 10 9.50 19.13 -2.32
N THR A 11 10.52 19.71 -2.97
CA THR A 11 10.44 20.39 -4.25
C THR A 11 11.43 19.76 -5.22
N TYR A 12 10.92 19.27 -6.37
CA TYR A 12 11.78 18.86 -7.47
C TYR A 12 12.44 20.07 -8.12
N GLY A 13 13.71 19.94 -8.53
CA GLY A 13 14.42 21.01 -9.24
C GLY A 13 14.65 22.27 -8.40
N GLY A 14 14.71 22.15 -7.07
CA GLY A 14 14.91 23.28 -6.17
C GLY A 14 16.11 24.15 -6.56
N GLY A 15 15.94 25.48 -6.59
CA GLY A 15 16.95 26.45 -7.04
C GLY A 15 17.06 26.59 -8.58
N THR A 16 16.18 25.98 -9.35
CA THR A 16 16.15 26.08 -10.81
C THR A 16 14.85 26.75 -11.31
N ALA A 17 14.82 27.13 -12.62
CA ALA A 17 13.60 27.66 -13.24
C ALA A 17 12.46 26.62 -13.37
N PHE A 18 12.72 25.36 -13.03
CA PHE A 18 11.76 24.25 -13.13
C PHE A 18 11.37 23.70 -11.75
N GLU A 19 11.30 24.56 -10.75
CA GLU A 19 10.86 24.16 -9.42
C GLU A 19 9.40 23.66 -9.44
N GLN A 20 9.19 22.45 -8.89
CA GLN A 20 7.88 21.87 -8.75
C GLN A 20 7.70 21.32 -7.32
N PRO A 21 6.93 22.02 -6.46
CA PRO A 21 6.58 21.51 -5.14
C PRO A 21 5.75 20.23 -5.26
N ALA A 22 6.19 19.17 -4.59
CA ALA A 22 5.53 17.86 -4.62
C ALA A 22 4.98 17.43 -3.25
N LEU A 23 5.60 17.87 -2.16
CA LEU A 23 5.08 17.73 -0.80
C LEU A 23 5.13 19.08 -0.08
N ARG A 24 4.11 19.38 0.72
CA ARG A 24 3.96 20.63 1.45
C ARG A 24 3.49 20.32 2.88
N ASP A 25 4.38 20.45 3.83
CA ASP A 25 4.09 20.35 5.26
C ASP A 25 3.33 19.08 5.68
N VAL A 26 3.75 17.93 5.15
CA VAL A 26 3.07 16.64 5.41
C VAL A 26 3.53 16.06 6.73
N SER A 27 2.60 15.90 7.68
CA SER A 27 2.84 15.29 8.99
C SER A 27 1.88 14.14 9.25
N PHE A 28 2.40 12.99 9.66
CA PHE A 28 1.63 11.80 10.03
C PHE A 28 2.47 10.85 10.88
N GLU A 29 1.80 9.91 11.54
CA GLU A 29 2.43 8.80 12.24
C GLU A 29 1.70 7.50 11.88
N ILE A 30 2.45 6.46 11.55
CA ILE A 30 1.94 5.11 11.24
C ILE A 30 2.53 4.15 12.28
N PRO A 31 1.72 3.62 13.21
CA PRO A 31 2.12 2.60 14.16
C PRO A 31 2.54 1.29 13.47
N ASP A 32 3.37 0.49 14.16
CA ASP A 32 3.70 -0.87 13.69
C ASP A 32 2.44 -1.72 13.54
N GLY A 33 2.41 -2.56 12.53
CA GLY A 33 1.34 -3.51 12.27
C GLY A 33 0.07 -2.91 11.65
N GLN A 34 0.02 -1.60 11.39
CA GLN A 34 -1.14 -0.95 10.77
C GLN A 34 -1.16 -1.19 9.25
N PHE A 35 -2.34 -1.42 8.69
CA PHE A 35 -2.57 -1.42 7.24
C PHE A 35 -3.12 -0.05 6.81
N VAL A 36 -2.30 0.73 6.13
CA VAL A 36 -2.64 2.10 5.71
C VAL A 36 -2.88 2.16 4.20
N GLY A 37 -4.01 2.70 3.80
CA GLY A 37 -4.28 3.09 2.41
C GLY A 37 -3.82 4.52 2.16
N LEU A 38 -2.99 4.73 1.15
CA LEU A 38 -2.56 6.06 0.69
C LEU A 38 -3.24 6.36 -0.64
N ILE A 39 -4.20 7.28 -0.63
CA ILE A 39 -5.00 7.65 -1.80
C ILE A 39 -4.84 9.12 -2.18
N GLY A 40 -5.21 9.44 -3.41
CA GLY A 40 -5.11 10.80 -3.96
C GLY A 40 -5.08 10.75 -5.49
N HIS A 41 -5.41 11.83 -6.16
CA HIS A 41 -5.34 11.93 -7.61
C HIS A 41 -3.88 11.83 -8.14
N THR A 42 -3.71 11.63 -9.44
CA THR A 42 -2.38 11.66 -10.07
C THR A 42 -1.72 13.03 -9.85
N GLY A 43 -0.46 13.03 -9.43
CA GLY A 43 0.27 14.27 -9.09
C GLY A 43 -0.01 14.82 -7.68
N SER A 44 -0.77 14.12 -6.82
CA SER A 44 -1.04 14.57 -5.44
C SER A 44 0.15 14.43 -4.47
N GLY A 45 1.27 13.83 -4.90
CA GLY A 45 2.47 13.65 -4.07
C GLY A 45 2.68 12.25 -3.49
N LYS A 46 1.77 11.28 -3.73
CA LYS A 46 1.88 9.91 -3.18
C LYS A 46 3.20 9.22 -3.50
N SER A 47 3.57 9.13 -4.78
CA SER A 47 4.81 8.47 -5.21
C SER A 47 6.04 9.18 -4.65
N THR A 48 6.01 10.50 -4.54
CA THR A 48 7.05 11.27 -3.86
C THR A 48 7.13 10.89 -2.38
N LEU A 49 5.99 10.81 -1.69
CA LEU A 49 5.94 10.44 -0.27
C LEU A 49 6.53 9.06 -0.01
N ILE A 50 6.10 8.03 -0.77
CA ILE A 50 6.62 6.67 -0.56
C ILE A 50 8.12 6.53 -0.87
N GLN A 51 8.67 7.34 -1.78
CA GLN A 51 10.11 7.37 -2.04
C GLN A 51 10.91 7.95 -0.87
N HIS A 52 10.34 8.87 -0.10
CA HIS A 52 10.95 9.34 1.15
C HIS A 52 10.99 8.22 2.19
N LEU A 53 9.92 7.42 2.32
CA LEU A 53 9.84 6.34 3.32
C LEU A 53 10.96 5.30 3.15
N ASN A 54 11.39 5.05 1.92
CA ASN A 54 12.48 4.12 1.60
C ASN A 54 13.85 4.82 1.44
N GLY A 55 13.91 6.14 1.65
CA GLY A 55 15.15 6.93 1.54
C GLY A 55 15.71 7.00 0.12
N LEU A 56 14.87 6.89 -0.92
CA LEU A 56 15.28 7.09 -2.32
C LEU A 56 15.48 8.57 -2.63
N ILE A 57 14.70 9.44 -2.01
CA ILE A 57 14.83 10.88 -2.08
C ILE A 57 14.90 11.47 -0.66
N ARG A 58 15.51 12.63 -0.54
CA ARG A 58 15.64 13.34 0.73
C ARG A 58 14.75 14.56 0.72
N ALA A 59 14.02 14.79 1.81
CA ALA A 59 13.17 15.97 1.97
C ALA A 59 13.98 17.28 1.89
N THR A 60 13.34 18.31 1.36
CA THR A 60 13.90 19.68 1.36
C THR A 60 13.80 20.26 2.78
N GLU A 61 12.68 19.98 3.47
CA GLU A 61 12.42 20.41 4.84
C GLU A 61 11.69 19.32 5.62
N GLY A 62 11.75 19.41 6.95
CA GLY A 62 11.08 18.47 7.84
C GLY A 62 11.95 17.28 8.22
N LYS A 63 11.34 16.31 8.89
CA LYS A 63 11.99 15.09 9.41
C LYS A 63 11.17 13.88 9.12
N LEU A 64 11.84 12.75 8.93
CA LEU A 64 11.22 11.44 8.79
C LEU A 64 11.89 10.45 9.74
N PHE A 65 11.09 9.86 10.61
CA PHE A 65 11.55 8.90 11.60
C PHE A 65 11.08 7.49 11.23
N VAL A 66 11.99 6.54 11.33
CA VAL A 66 11.71 5.11 11.24
C VAL A 66 12.28 4.44 12.48
N ASP A 67 11.47 3.71 13.22
CA ASP A 67 11.82 3.14 14.54
C ASP A 67 12.35 4.22 15.55
N GLY A 68 11.90 5.46 15.42
CA GLY A 68 12.30 6.58 16.28
C GLY A 68 13.59 7.27 15.88
N GLU A 69 14.30 6.80 14.85
CA GLU A 69 15.53 7.40 14.34
C GLU A 69 15.23 8.29 13.12
N ASN A 70 15.71 9.53 13.12
CA ASN A 70 15.58 10.43 11.98
C ASN A 70 16.48 9.97 10.83
N ILE A 71 15.89 9.54 9.71
CA ILE A 71 16.63 9.01 8.56
C ILE A 71 17.50 10.06 7.85
N TYR A 72 17.29 11.35 8.11
CA TYR A 72 18.04 12.44 7.50
C TYR A 72 19.25 12.89 8.31
N GLU A 73 19.48 12.30 9.47
CA GLU A 73 20.68 12.59 10.26
C GLU A 73 21.96 12.13 9.57
N LYS A 74 23.04 12.87 9.85
CA LYS A 74 24.35 12.54 9.28
C LYS A 74 24.83 11.17 9.80
N GLY A 75 25.17 10.28 8.88
CA GLY A 75 25.66 8.94 9.22
C GLY A 75 24.55 7.88 9.36
N TYR A 76 23.28 8.23 9.17
CA TYR A 76 22.20 7.23 9.17
C TYR A 76 22.42 6.15 8.10
N ASN A 77 22.19 4.89 8.47
CA ASN A 77 22.44 3.76 7.59
C ASN A 77 21.27 3.52 6.61
N MET A 78 21.35 4.12 5.43
CA MET A 78 20.34 3.98 4.37
C MET A 78 20.17 2.55 3.86
N ARG A 79 21.21 1.69 3.96
CA ARG A 79 21.09 0.26 3.60
C ARG A 79 20.20 -0.47 4.61
N ALA A 80 20.38 -0.19 5.89
CA ALA A 80 19.52 -0.73 6.95
C ALA A 80 18.06 -0.25 6.80
N LEU A 81 17.86 1.03 6.42
CA LEU A 81 16.51 1.54 6.12
C LEU A 81 15.82 0.74 5.03
N ARG A 82 16.49 0.53 3.89
CA ARG A 82 15.93 -0.21 2.75
C ARG A 82 15.67 -1.68 3.04
N THR A 83 16.31 -2.24 4.04
CA THR A 83 15.98 -3.56 4.56
C THR A 83 14.71 -3.52 5.42
N LYS A 84 14.55 -2.47 6.25
CA LYS A 84 13.38 -2.31 7.13
C LYS A 84 12.11 -1.91 6.36
N VAL A 85 12.26 -1.03 5.37
CA VAL A 85 11.15 -0.49 4.55
C VAL A 85 11.30 -1.02 3.13
N GLY A 86 10.60 -2.11 2.84
CA GLY A 86 10.52 -2.69 1.50
C GLY A 86 9.56 -1.88 0.63
N LEU A 87 9.96 -1.56 -0.60
CA LEU A 87 9.14 -0.83 -1.57
C LEU A 87 8.99 -1.66 -2.84
N VAL A 88 7.72 -1.88 -3.21
CA VAL A 88 7.31 -2.50 -4.48
C VAL A 88 6.71 -1.40 -5.34
N PHE A 89 7.37 -1.06 -6.45
CA PHE A 89 6.91 -0.02 -7.36
C PHE A 89 5.74 -0.47 -8.24
N GLN A 90 5.10 0.47 -8.89
CA GLN A 90 4.12 0.22 -9.93
C GLN A 90 4.73 -0.63 -11.07
N TYR A 91 3.99 -1.63 -11.56
CA TYR A 91 4.46 -2.63 -12.54
C TYR A 91 5.75 -3.36 -12.08
N PRO A 92 5.74 -3.99 -10.90
CA PRO A 92 6.94 -4.56 -10.31
C PRO A 92 7.50 -5.72 -11.12
N GLU A 93 6.72 -6.30 -12.03
CA GLU A 93 7.13 -7.31 -13.01
C GLU A 93 8.25 -6.84 -13.96
N HIS A 94 8.43 -5.55 -14.15
CA HIS A 94 9.52 -4.98 -14.95
C HIS A 94 10.86 -4.96 -14.21
N GLN A 95 10.85 -5.25 -12.91
CA GLN A 95 12.06 -5.28 -12.07
C GLN A 95 12.73 -6.66 -12.03
N LEU A 96 12.10 -7.68 -12.63
CA LEU A 96 12.63 -9.04 -12.69
C LEU A 96 13.69 -9.13 -13.80
N PHE A 97 14.90 -9.57 -13.44
CA PHE A 97 16.07 -9.57 -14.34
C PHE A 97 16.92 -10.84 -14.28
N GLU A 98 16.73 -11.68 -13.29
CA GLU A 98 17.51 -12.90 -13.13
C GLU A 98 17.05 -14.01 -14.11
N ILE A 99 17.91 -15.01 -14.31
CA ILE A 99 17.64 -16.11 -15.26
C ILE A 99 16.51 -17.03 -14.81
N ASP A 100 16.27 -17.12 -13.50
CA ASP A 100 15.16 -17.89 -12.92
C ASP A 100 14.54 -17.16 -11.73
N VAL A 101 13.27 -17.49 -11.47
CA VAL A 101 12.44 -16.93 -10.40
C VAL A 101 13.11 -17.03 -9.03
N PHE A 102 13.71 -18.19 -8.72
CA PHE A 102 14.28 -18.40 -7.39
C PHE A 102 15.49 -17.49 -7.15
N LYS A 103 16.33 -17.31 -8.17
CA LYS A 103 17.51 -16.42 -8.08
C LYS A 103 17.08 -14.96 -7.95
N ASP A 104 16.02 -14.57 -8.64
CA ASP A 104 15.48 -13.21 -8.54
C ASP A 104 15.05 -12.89 -7.11
N VAL A 105 14.33 -13.80 -6.46
CA VAL A 105 13.92 -13.64 -5.05
C VAL A 105 15.12 -13.72 -4.08
N CYS A 106 16.15 -14.47 -4.41
CA CYS A 106 17.40 -14.52 -3.62
C CYS A 106 18.20 -13.21 -3.68
N PHE A 107 17.99 -12.34 -4.65
CA PHE A 107 18.80 -11.16 -4.88
C PHE A 107 18.83 -10.19 -3.68
N GLY A 108 17.66 -9.87 -3.11
CA GLY A 108 17.56 -9.02 -1.92
C GLY A 108 18.37 -9.55 -0.73
N PRO A 109 18.10 -10.76 -0.24
CA PRO A 109 18.86 -11.40 0.84
C PRO A 109 20.37 -11.52 0.56
N LYS A 110 20.76 -11.80 -0.69
CA LYS A 110 22.18 -11.84 -1.10
C LYS A 110 22.84 -10.47 -0.93
N ASN A 111 22.17 -9.40 -1.32
CA ASN A 111 22.69 -8.04 -1.12
C ASN A 111 22.79 -7.64 0.36
N MET A 112 22.02 -8.27 1.25
CA MET A 112 22.17 -8.11 2.69
C MET A 112 23.45 -8.77 3.24
N GLY A 113 24.09 -9.65 2.46
CA GLY A 113 25.28 -10.37 2.87
C GLY A 113 24.99 -11.58 3.76
N LEU A 114 23.81 -12.17 3.63
CA LEU A 114 23.40 -13.34 4.41
C LEU A 114 24.09 -14.61 3.94
N PRO A 115 24.25 -15.63 4.80
CA PRO A 115 24.73 -16.95 4.42
C PRO A 115 23.83 -17.60 3.36
N GLN A 116 24.41 -18.40 2.45
CA GLN A 116 23.68 -19.01 1.33
C GLN A 116 22.45 -19.82 1.77
N ALA A 117 22.58 -20.61 2.84
CA ALA A 117 21.47 -21.40 3.37
C ALA A 117 20.28 -20.52 3.83
N GLU A 118 20.57 -19.38 4.46
CA GLU A 118 19.55 -18.43 4.91
C GLU A 118 18.90 -17.69 3.72
N ILE A 119 19.70 -17.34 2.69
CA ILE A 119 19.18 -16.74 1.45
C ILE A 119 18.14 -17.66 0.82
N GLU A 120 18.49 -18.94 0.63
CA GLU A 120 17.60 -19.93 0.02
C GLU A 120 16.34 -20.19 0.85
N GLN A 121 16.50 -20.27 2.18
CA GLN A 121 15.36 -20.43 3.07
C GLN A 121 14.39 -19.26 2.98
N ARG A 122 14.89 -18.02 3.08
CA ARG A 122 14.05 -16.80 2.99
C ARG A 122 13.37 -16.69 1.64
N ALA A 123 14.04 -17.05 0.55
CA ALA A 123 13.46 -17.04 -0.79
C ALA A 123 12.31 -18.06 -0.91
N LYS A 124 12.47 -19.29 -0.40
CA LYS A 124 11.41 -20.32 -0.37
C LYS A 124 10.22 -19.86 0.47
N GLU A 125 10.46 -19.34 1.66
CA GLU A 125 9.42 -18.79 2.54
C GLU A 125 8.64 -17.68 1.82
N ALA A 126 9.32 -16.71 1.23
CA ALA A 126 8.70 -15.58 0.53
C ALA A 126 7.87 -16.02 -0.68
N LEU A 127 8.37 -16.97 -1.49
CA LEU A 127 7.62 -17.52 -2.63
C LEU A 127 6.37 -18.29 -2.18
N ALA A 128 6.46 -19.04 -1.08
CA ALA A 128 5.31 -19.71 -0.49
C ALA A 128 4.25 -18.71 0.02
N MET A 129 4.68 -17.63 0.68
CA MET A 129 3.81 -16.55 1.18
C MET A 129 2.98 -15.92 0.07
N VAL A 130 3.57 -15.67 -1.09
CA VAL A 130 2.83 -15.13 -2.25
C VAL A 130 2.09 -16.21 -3.04
N GLY A 131 2.16 -17.48 -2.60
CA GLY A 131 1.46 -18.61 -3.21
C GLY A 131 1.98 -19.01 -4.57
N LEU A 132 3.28 -18.89 -4.79
CA LEU A 132 3.91 -19.38 -6.00
C LEU A 132 4.42 -20.81 -5.80
N SER A 133 3.92 -21.75 -6.63
CA SER A 133 4.32 -23.17 -6.57
C SER A 133 5.78 -23.37 -6.97
N GLU A 134 6.45 -24.33 -6.33
CA GLU A 134 7.87 -24.68 -6.59
C GLU A 134 8.17 -25.04 -8.05
N LYS A 135 7.17 -25.53 -8.81
CA LYS A 135 7.30 -25.81 -10.26
C LYS A 135 7.73 -24.60 -11.09
N PHE A 136 7.56 -23.37 -10.54
CA PHE A 136 7.95 -22.13 -11.20
C PHE A 136 9.35 -21.64 -10.83
N TYR A 137 9.97 -22.17 -9.77
CA TYR A 137 11.24 -21.65 -9.23
C TYR A 137 12.39 -21.63 -10.25
N LYS A 138 12.46 -22.65 -11.09
CA LYS A 138 13.49 -22.78 -12.15
C LYS A 138 13.08 -22.20 -13.50
N LYS A 139 11.87 -21.66 -13.60
CA LYS A 139 11.41 -20.99 -14.82
C LYS A 139 11.99 -19.59 -14.92
N SER A 140 12.19 -19.14 -16.15
CA SER A 140 12.49 -17.74 -16.41
C SER A 140 11.30 -16.87 -15.99
N PRO A 141 11.53 -15.70 -15.37
CA PRO A 141 10.44 -14.75 -15.10
C PRO A 141 9.63 -14.41 -16.35
N PHE A 142 10.24 -14.44 -17.53
CA PHE A 142 9.55 -14.13 -18.79
C PHE A 142 8.52 -15.18 -19.23
N GLU A 143 8.60 -16.40 -18.70
CA GLU A 143 7.63 -17.47 -18.96
C GLU A 143 6.37 -17.42 -18.04
N LEU A 144 6.35 -16.47 -17.10
CA LEU A 144 5.27 -16.32 -16.13
C LEU A 144 4.16 -15.39 -16.66
N SER A 145 2.92 -15.62 -16.19
CA SER A 145 1.84 -14.64 -16.36
C SER A 145 2.12 -13.35 -15.61
N GLY A 146 1.49 -12.24 -15.99
CA GLY A 146 1.67 -10.94 -15.31
C GLY A 146 1.42 -11.01 -13.79
N GLY A 147 0.35 -11.69 -13.36
CA GLY A 147 0.07 -11.89 -11.93
C GLY A 147 1.13 -12.75 -11.21
N GLN A 148 1.69 -13.76 -11.90
CA GLN A 148 2.79 -14.55 -11.34
C GLN A 148 4.09 -13.73 -11.21
N LYS A 149 4.45 -12.96 -12.23
CA LYS A 149 5.60 -12.04 -12.18
C LYS A 149 5.48 -11.08 -11.01
N ARG A 150 4.31 -10.51 -10.82
CA ARG A 150 4.02 -9.57 -9.72
C ARG A 150 4.20 -10.22 -8.35
N ARG A 151 3.72 -11.45 -8.18
CA ARG A 151 3.97 -12.23 -6.95
C ARG A 151 5.46 -12.46 -6.72
N VAL A 152 6.23 -12.77 -7.76
CA VAL A 152 7.69 -12.93 -7.66
C VAL A 152 8.35 -11.63 -7.18
N ALA A 153 7.99 -10.49 -7.75
CA ALA A 153 8.55 -9.20 -7.37
C ALA A 153 8.22 -8.84 -5.91
N ILE A 154 6.97 -9.08 -5.47
CA ILE A 154 6.58 -8.92 -4.05
C ILE A 154 7.39 -9.89 -3.17
N ALA A 155 7.56 -11.15 -3.58
CA ALA A 155 8.37 -12.13 -2.84
C ALA A 155 9.83 -11.69 -2.70
N GLY A 156 10.41 -11.08 -3.74
CA GLY A 156 11.78 -10.54 -3.69
C GLY A 156 11.98 -9.48 -2.59
N VAL A 157 10.95 -8.66 -2.36
CA VAL A 157 10.95 -7.67 -1.26
C VAL A 157 10.70 -8.37 0.09
N LEU A 158 9.72 -9.28 0.16
CA LEU A 158 9.40 -10.02 1.40
C LEU A 158 10.55 -10.90 1.89
N ALA A 159 11.38 -11.43 0.98
CA ALA A 159 12.55 -12.23 1.33
C ALA A 159 13.59 -11.47 2.18
N MET A 160 13.58 -10.14 2.12
CA MET A 160 14.39 -9.30 3.01
C MET A 160 13.82 -9.21 4.43
N LYS A 161 12.62 -9.73 4.68
CA LYS A 161 11.88 -9.66 5.96
C LYS A 161 11.72 -8.21 6.46
N PRO A 162 11.13 -7.32 5.64
CA PRO A 162 10.93 -5.94 6.02
C PRO A 162 9.93 -5.82 7.18
N LYS A 163 10.03 -4.74 7.98
CA LYS A 163 9.02 -4.36 8.98
C LYS A 163 7.85 -3.60 8.35
N VAL A 164 8.13 -2.85 7.30
CA VAL A 164 7.16 -2.06 6.55
C VAL A 164 7.21 -2.48 5.09
N LEU A 165 6.07 -2.80 4.52
CA LEU A 165 5.90 -3.08 3.09
C LEU A 165 5.09 -1.95 2.44
N VAL A 166 5.73 -1.22 1.56
CA VAL A 166 5.09 -0.20 0.73
C VAL A 166 4.79 -0.80 -0.64
N LEU A 167 3.54 -0.73 -1.06
CA LEU A 167 3.05 -1.26 -2.32
C LEU A 167 2.47 -0.11 -3.16
N ASP A 168 3.13 0.23 -4.26
CA ASP A 168 2.66 1.27 -5.18
C ASP A 168 1.84 0.61 -6.29
N GLU A 169 0.52 0.70 -6.20
CA GLU A 169 -0.45 0.14 -7.14
C GLU A 169 -0.19 -1.32 -7.52
N PRO A 170 -0.08 -2.23 -6.54
CA PRO A 170 0.35 -3.60 -6.79
C PRO A 170 -0.66 -4.41 -7.62
N THR A 171 -1.87 -3.92 -7.79
CA THR A 171 -2.98 -4.59 -8.49
C THR A 171 -3.34 -3.98 -9.83
N ALA A 172 -2.63 -2.94 -10.28
CA ALA A 172 -2.90 -2.28 -11.54
C ALA A 172 -2.84 -3.26 -12.73
N GLY A 173 -3.89 -3.28 -13.57
CA GLY A 173 -3.96 -4.15 -14.74
C GLY A 173 -4.24 -5.64 -14.47
N LEU A 174 -4.52 -6.03 -13.22
CA LEU A 174 -4.98 -7.38 -12.90
C LEU A 174 -6.51 -7.48 -13.01
N ASP A 175 -6.98 -8.69 -13.30
CA ASP A 175 -8.39 -9.02 -13.17
C ASP A 175 -8.82 -8.99 -11.68
N PRO A 176 -10.13 -8.94 -11.39
CA PRO A 176 -10.62 -8.86 -10.02
C PRO A 176 -10.14 -10.00 -9.12
N ARG A 177 -10.06 -11.23 -9.66
CA ARG A 177 -9.60 -12.39 -8.89
C ARG A 177 -8.12 -12.31 -8.56
N GLY A 178 -7.27 -11.94 -9.52
CA GLY A 178 -5.83 -11.76 -9.30
C GLY A 178 -5.53 -10.64 -8.32
N ARG A 179 -6.36 -9.57 -8.32
CA ARG A 179 -6.31 -8.47 -7.36
C ARG A 179 -6.58 -8.97 -5.94
N ASP A 180 -7.73 -9.63 -5.73
CA ASP A 180 -8.12 -10.17 -4.43
C ASP A 180 -7.07 -11.17 -3.91
N GLU A 181 -6.57 -12.07 -4.74
CA GLU A 181 -5.56 -13.05 -4.35
C GLU A 181 -4.27 -12.41 -3.82
N ILE A 182 -3.83 -11.27 -4.36
CA ILE A 182 -2.65 -10.55 -3.88
C ILE A 182 -2.96 -9.83 -2.57
N LEU A 183 -4.06 -9.05 -2.53
CA LEU A 183 -4.38 -8.23 -1.37
C LEU A 183 -4.79 -9.07 -0.15
N ASP A 184 -5.52 -10.17 -0.33
CA ASP A 184 -5.86 -11.12 0.74
C ASP A 184 -4.57 -11.69 1.38
N ARG A 185 -3.55 -12.04 0.56
CA ARG A 185 -2.26 -12.51 1.08
C ARG A 185 -1.50 -11.43 1.83
N VAL A 186 -1.48 -10.20 1.31
CA VAL A 186 -0.84 -9.07 2.00
C VAL A 186 -1.56 -8.78 3.33
N LYS A 187 -2.90 -8.85 3.36
CA LYS A 187 -3.66 -8.68 4.61
C LYS A 187 -3.38 -9.81 5.61
N ALA A 188 -3.25 -11.05 5.14
CA ALA A 188 -2.84 -12.17 5.98
C ALA A 188 -1.45 -11.93 6.63
N LEU A 189 -0.46 -11.50 5.84
CA LEU A 189 0.87 -11.15 6.35
C LEU A 189 0.83 -10.01 7.38
N ASN A 190 0.01 -8.99 7.13
CA ASN A 190 -0.22 -7.91 8.09
C ASN A 190 -0.77 -8.45 9.42
N SER A 191 -1.82 -9.29 9.36
CA SER A 191 -2.50 -9.80 10.56
C SER A 191 -1.69 -10.85 11.33
N GLU A 192 -0.99 -11.74 10.62
CA GLU A 192 -0.29 -12.88 11.22
C GLU A 192 1.13 -12.52 11.69
N TRP A 193 1.80 -11.61 10.99
CA TRP A 193 3.20 -11.29 11.22
C TRP A 193 3.41 -9.87 11.79
N GLY A 194 2.34 -9.10 11.95
CA GLY A 194 2.44 -7.72 12.39
C GLY A 194 3.15 -6.81 11.37
N LEU A 195 3.15 -7.20 10.09
CA LEU A 195 3.76 -6.41 9.02
C LEU A 195 3.00 -5.10 8.84
N THR A 196 3.67 -3.97 8.94
CA THR A 196 3.07 -2.68 8.58
C THR A 196 2.95 -2.60 7.07
N VAL A 197 1.78 -2.25 6.56
CA VAL A 197 1.53 -2.15 5.12
C VAL A 197 1.09 -0.74 4.75
N ILE A 198 1.69 -0.18 3.70
CA ILE A 198 1.25 1.07 3.07
C ILE A 198 0.87 0.73 1.64
N LEU A 199 -0.42 0.75 1.35
CA LEU A 199 -0.99 0.45 0.05
C LEU A 199 -1.36 1.75 -0.67
N VAL A 200 -0.61 2.10 -1.72
CA VAL A 200 -1.05 3.14 -2.67
C VAL A 200 -2.01 2.49 -3.65
N SER A 201 -3.22 3.02 -3.75
CA SER A 201 -4.24 2.48 -4.66
C SER A 201 -5.16 3.59 -5.21
N HIS A 202 -5.60 3.41 -6.44
CA HIS A 202 -6.69 4.17 -7.05
C HIS A 202 -8.05 3.47 -6.90
N SER A 203 -8.09 2.25 -6.36
CA SER A 203 -9.33 1.52 -6.08
C SER A 203 -9.83 1.85 -4.67
N MET A 204 -10.92 2.58 -4.61
CA MET A 204 -11.55 2.92 -3.33
C MET A 204 -12.14 1.68 -2.65
N GLU A 205 -12.56 0.69 -3.43
CA GLU A 205 -13.03 -0.60 -2.95
C GLU A 205 -11.93 -1.39 -2.22
N ASP A 206 -10.70 -1.38 -2.79
CA ASP A 206 -9.56 -2.09 -2.18
C ASP A 206 -9.19 -1.45 -0.83
N VAL A 207 -9.04 -0.13 -0.80
CA VAL A 207 -8.67 0.54 0.46
C VAL A 207 -9.79 0.49 1.50
N ALA A 208 -11.07 0.51 1.08
CA ALA A 208 -12.20 0.31 1.99
C ALA A 208 -12.23 -1.10 2.60
N LYS A 209 -11.83 -2.11 1.82
CA LYS A 209 -11.85 -3.54 2.24
C LYS A 209 -10.66 -3.90 3.13
N TYR A 210 -9.47 -3.38 2.83
CA TYR A 210 -8.23 -3.88 3.41
C TYR A 210 -7.57 -2.94 4.42
N ALA A 211 -7.73 -1.62 4.26
CA ALA A 211 -7.04 -0.65 5.10
C ALA A 211 -7.74 -0.44 6.45
N ASP A 212 -6.94 -0.31 7.49
CA ASP A 212 -7.41 0.09 8.83
C ASP A 212 -7.51 1.62 8.94
N ARG A 213 -6.73 2.34 8.12
CA ARG A 213 -6.63 3.80 8.08
C ARG A 213 -6.34 4.29 6.67
N LEU A 214 -6.86 5.45 6.31
CA LEU A 214 -6.59 6.15 5.05
C LEU A 214 -5.85 7.45 5.30
N LEU A 215 -4.83 7.69 4.48
CA LEU A 215 -4.20 8.99 4.28
C LEU A 215 -4.58 9.50 2.89
N VAL A 216 -5.23 10.64 2.82
CA VAL A 216 -5.66 11.25 1.55
C VAL A 216 -4.76 12.42 1.21
N MET A 217 -4.10 12.33 0.05
CA MET A 217 -3.20 13.37 -0.46
C MET A 217 -3.85 14.17 -1.59
N SER A 218 -3.73 15.48 -1.53
CA SER A 218 -4.11 16.38 -2.63
C SER A 218 -3.21 17.62 -2.65
N GLY A 219 -2.71 18.00 -3.84
CA GLY A 219 -1.85 19.18 -4.01
C GLY A 219 -0.57 19.15 -3.18
N GLY A 220 -0.03 17.96 -2.86
CA GLY A 220 1.15 17.78 -2.03
C GLY A 220 0.89 17.83 -0.52
N GLU A 221 -0.35 17.97 -0.08
CA GLU A 221 -0.75 18.06 1.32
C GLU A 221 -1.56 16.83 1.75
N LYS A 222 -1.55 16.53 3.05
CA LYS A 222 -2.45 15.55 3.65
C LYS A 222 -3.80 16.23 3.94
N ARG A 223 -4.87 15.82 3.25
CA ARG A 223 -6.22 16.39 3.38
C ARG A 223 -7.07 15.67 4.40
N PHE A 224 -7.05 14.32 4.38
CA PHE A 224 -7.77 13.51 5.35
C PHE A 224 -6.84 12.46 5.96
N ASP A 225 -7.17 12.06 7.17
CA ASP A 225 -6.45 11.09 7.97
C ASP A 225 -7.41 10.45 8.96
N GLY A 226 -7.85 9.23 8.70
CA GLY A 226 -8.85 8.55 9.52
C GLY A 226 -9.13 7.14 9.02
N THR A 227 -10.10 6.46 9.63
CA THR A 227 -10.58 5.16 9.16
C THR A 227 -11.27 5.30 7.79
N PRO A 228 -11.37 4.22 6.99
CA PRO A 228 -12.14 4.27 5.74
C PRO A 228 -13.56 4.80 5.94
N LYS A 229 -14.22 4.40 7.02
CA LYS A 229 -15.58 4.86 7.35
C LYS A 229 -15.65 6.37 7.57
N GLU A 230 -14.70 6.92 8.32
CA GLU A 230 -14.63 8.37 8.57
C GLU A 230 -14.34 9.13 7.29
N VAL A 231 -13.36 8.70 6.51
CA VAL A 231 -12.95 9.40 5.28
C VAL A 231 -14.04 9.36 4.22
N PHE A 232 -14.67 8.20 3.97
CA PHE A 232 -15.70 8.08 2.93
C PHE A 232 -17.06 8.70 3.28
N LYS A 233 -17.28 9.12 4.52
CA LYS A 233 -18.41 10.02 4.86
C LYS A 233 -18.32 11.37 4.15
N HIS A 234 -17.10 11.83 3.89
CA HIS A 234 -16.81 13.09 3.18
C HIS A 234 -16.73 12.92 1.66
N TYR A 235 -17.61 12.06 1.09
CA TYR A 235 -17.53 11.71 -0.33
C TYR A 235 -17.69 12.94 -1.27
N GLU A 236 -18.46 13.95 -0.88
CA GLU A 236 -18.65 15.20 -1.65
C GLU A 236 -17.33 16.01 -1.69
N GLU A 237 -16.63 16.14 -0.56
CA GLU A 237 -15.32 16.79 -0.50
C GLU A 237 -14.24 15.96 -1.27
N LEU A 238 -14.32 14.63 -1.22
CA LEU A 238 -13.44 13.76 -2.00
C LEU A 238 -13.65 13.96 -3.50
N GLU A 239 -14.89 14.12 -3.97
CA GLU A 239 -15.21 14.43 -5.38
C GLU A 239 -14.64 15.78 -5.82
N GLU A 240 -14.68 16.80 -4.97
CA GLU A 240 -14.02 18.09 -5.23
C GLU A 240 -12.50 17.95 -5.38
N LEU A 241 -11.89 16.99 -4.69
CA LEU A 241 -10.48 16.65 -4.83
C LEU A 241 -10.18 15.70 -6.01
N GLY A 242 -11.20 15.38 -6.85
CA GLY A 242 -11.06 14.46 -7.98
C GLY A 242 -10.93 12.98 -7.57
N LEU A 243 -11.42 12.63 -6.38
CA LEU A 243 -11.48 11.26 -5.87
C LEU A 243 -12.94 10.80 -5.80
N SER A 244 -13.16 9.48 -5.80
CA SER A 244 -14.47 8.90 -5.55
C SER A 244 -14.52 8.23 -4.18
N ALA A 245 -15.72 7.93 -3.69
CA ALA A 245 -15.93 6.93 -2.65
C ALA A 245 -16.17 5.54 -3.30
N PRO A 246 -16.19 4.45 -2.52
CA PRO A 246 -16.63 3.14 -3.00
C PRO A 246 -18.03 3.21 -3.61
N GLN A 247 -18.27 2.50 -4.71
CA GLN A 247 -19.57 2.53 -5.40
C GLN A 247 -20.74 2.16 -4.49
N VAL A 248 -20.51 1.25 -3.56
CA VAL A 248 -21.51 0.84 -2.58
C VAL A 248 -21.91 1.98 -1.64
N SER A 249 -21.00 2.90 -1.30
CA SER A 249 -21.33 4.07 -0.47
C SER A 249 -22.33 4.99 -1.16
N TYR A 250 -22.21 5.22 -2.45
CA TYR A 250 -23.21 5.97 -3.24
C TYR A 250 -24.56 5.25 -3.29
N LEU A 251 -24.56 3.92 -3.47
CA LEU A 251 -25.80 3.14 -3.43
C LEU A 251 -26.49 3.29 -2.07
N VAL A 252 -25.76 3.15 -0.98
CA VAL A 252 -26.28 3.28 0.39
C VAL A 252 -26.87 4.68 0.61
N GLN A 253 -26.18 5.73 0.16
CA GLN A 253 -26.70 7.09 0.27
C GLN A 253 -28.03 7.29 -0.50
N ARG A 254 -28.15 6.72 -1.71
CA ARG A 254 -29.40 6.74 -2.48
C ARG A 254 -30.54 6.01 -1.76
N LEU A 255 -30.26 4.84 -1.19
CA LEU A 255 -31.22 4.06 -0.43
C LEU A 255 -31.68 4.79 0.84
N ARG A 256 -30.76 5.46 1.56
CA ARG A 256 -31.07 6.31 2.71
C ARG A 256 -31.97 7.49 2.33
N ARG A 257 -31.68 8.16 1.22
CA ARG A 257 -32.52 9.23 0.68
C ARG A 257 -33.92 8.74 0.27
N ALA A 258 -34.04 7.46 -0.09
CA ALA A 258 -35.33 6.79 -0.35
C ALA A 258 -36.04 6.30 0.92
N GLY A 259 -35.49 6.58 2.13
CA GLY A 259 -36.13 6.28 3.41
C GLY A 259 -35.70 4.96 4.06
N LEU A 260 -34.73 4.22 3.50
CA LEU A 260 -34.22 3.00 4.14
C LEU A 260 -33.29 3.36 5.33
N PRO A 261 -33.46 2.73 6.52
CA PRO A 261 -32.67 3.00 7.71
C PRO A 261 -31.30 2.29 7.66
N LEU A 262 -30.45 2.68 6.71
CA LEU A 262 -29.10 2.16 6.57
C LEU A 262 -28.08 3.09 7.24
N SER A 263 -26.99 2.52 7.78
CA SER A 263 -25.86 3.30 8.29
C SER A 263 -25.10 3.99 7.14
N ASP A 264 -24.62 5.20 7.36
CA ASP A 264 -23.73 5.91 6.43
C ASP A 264 -22.28 5.43 6.50
N GLU A 265 -21.97 4.54 7.44
CA GLU A 265 -20.64 3.94 7.63
C GLU A 265 -20.39 2.71 6.74
N ILE A 266 -21.36 2.34 5.91
CA ILE A 266 -21.23 1.21 4.99
C ILE A 266 -20.31 1.62 3.83
N THR A 267 -19.16 0.95 3.74
CA THR A 267 -18.14 1.24 2.73
C THR A 267 -17.78 0.02 1.87
N THR A 268 -18.28 -1.18 2.26
CA THR A 268 -18.01 -2.42 1.51
C THR A 268 -19.32 -3.11 1.07
N VAL A 269 -19.22 -3.85 -0.04
CA VAL A 269 -20.37 -4.63 -0.56
C VAL A 269 -20.84 -5.67 0.45
N ALA A 270 -19.93 -6.25 1.24
CA ALA A 270 -20.27 -7.21 2.28
C ALA A 270 -21.12 -6.58 3.38
N GLU A 271 -20.74 -5.41 3.89
CA GLU A 271 -21.50 -4.65 4.88
C GLU A 271 -22.90 -4.28 4.35
N ALA A 272 -22.97 -3.78 3.12
CA ALA A 272 -24.26 -3.42 2.50
C ALA A 272 -25.20 -4.63 2.35
N ARG A 273 -24.65 -5.75 1.87
CA ARG A 273 -25.41 -7.01 1.73
C ARG A 273 -25.99 -7.44 3.08
N ASP A 274 -25.17 -7.41 4.13
CA ASP A 274 -25.58 -7.91 5.43
C ASP A 274 -26.62 -6.97 6.07
N ALA A 275 -26.43 -5.65 5.97
CA ALA A 275 -27.41 -4.66 6.42
C ALA A 275 -28.77 -4.77 5.67
N LEU A 276 -28.73 -4.94 4.34
CA LEU A 276 -29.96 -5.15 3.55
C LEU A 276 -30.66 -6.47 3.88
N ARG A 277 -29.92 -7.54 4.14
CA ARG A 277 -30.49 -8.82 4.58
C ARG A 277 -31.20 -8.71 5.93
N GLU A 278 -30.63 -7.96 6.86
CA GLU A 278 -31.26 -7.71 8.16
C GLU A 278 -32.56 -6.94 8.00
N LEU A 279 -32.58 -5.90 7.19
CA LEU A 279 -33.80 -5.11 6.92
C LEU A 279 -34.90 -5.97 6.27
N LEU A 280 -34.55 -6.84 5.31
CA LEU A 280 -35.51 -7.72 4.67
C LEU A 280 -36.07 -8.80 5.61
N LYS A 281 -35.28 -9.25 6.59
CA LYS A 281 -35.76 -10.20 7.61
C LYS A 281 -36.61 -9.53 8.69
N GLY A 282 -36.28 -8.29 9.07
CA GLY A 282 -37.02 -7.53 10.08
C GLY A 282 -38.28 -6.82 9.54
N GLY A 283 -38.43 -6.74 8.21
CA GLY A 283 -39.51 -6.07 7.52
C GLY A 283 -40.54 -6.98 6.88
N ALA A 284 -40.76 -8.19 7.39
CA ALA A 284 -41.96 -8.97 7.05
C ALA A 284 -43.04 -8.75 8.12
N PRO A 285 -43.90 -7.72 7.99
CA PRO A 285 -45.26 -7.85 8.53
C PRO A 285 -46.08 -8.67 7.53
N CYS A 286 -46.77 -9.65 8.05
CA CYS A 286 -47.84 -10.34 7.36
C CYS A 286 -48.89 -9.36 6.77
#